data_298a020575bc65cc403f87f05e7e5bf2
#
_entry.id   298a020575bc65cc403f87f05e7e5bf2
#
_cell.length_a   1.000
_cell.length_b   1.000
_cell.length_c   1.000
_cell.angle_alpha   90.00
_cell.angle_beta   90.00
_cell.angle_gamma   90.00
#
_symmetry.space_group_name_H-M   'P 1'
#
loop_
_entity.id
_entity.type
_entity.pdbx_description
1 polymer ?
#
loop_
_entity_poly.entity_id
_entity_poly.type
_entity_poly.pdbx_seq_one_letter_code
_entity_poly.pdbx_strand_id
1 'polypeptide(L)'
;MTDQMQAPRRVLVTGGSSGIGAAIAERCRQDGLEVVVIDRIGDGILADLSDTASTAQALEDALEGGPITSIVNNVGAVFPGSAEEQSLDELTRAWALNLRCAMQCTQALMPGMKESGFGRIVTISSRAALGKELRSAYASTKAGLIGLTRVWALELGASGITANAIGPGPITTDLFAKANPSDSPRTRAIIDGIPVRRMGTPEDVAQAAAYFLDERAGFVTGQTLYVCGGVTVGTAAI
;
A
#
# COMPACT_ATOMS: atom_id res chain seq x y z
N MET A 1 -26.37 25.47 18.77
CA MET A 1 -26.15 24.32 17.90
C MET A 1 -24.92 23.64 18.44
N THR A 2 -25.08 22.55 19.16
CA THR A 2 -23.99 21.76 19.72
C THR A 2 -23.29 21.09 18.55
N ASP A 3 -22.06 21.48 18.29
CA ASP A 3 -21.12 20.79 17.43
C ASP A 3 -20.95 19.37 18.02
N GLN A 4 -21.71 18.40 17.51
CA GLN A 4 -21.46 17.00 17.83
C GLN A 4 -20.14 16.69 17.13
N MET A 5 -19.04 16.67 17.87
CA MET A 5 -17.77 16.17 17.38
C MET A 5 -18.01 14.76 16.83
N GLN A 6 -18.09 14.68 15.52
CA GLN A 6 -18.20 13.41 14.81
C GLN A 6 -16.96 12.57 15.17
N ALA A 7 -17.15 11.32 15.56
CA ALA A 7 -16.03 10.45 15.88
C ALA A 7 -15.02 10.41 14.71
N PRO A 8 -13.72 10.39 15.00
CA PRO A 8 -12.71 10.38 13.94
C PRO A 8 -12.91 9.19 13.02
N ARG A 9 -12.75 9.41 11.71
CA ARG A 9 -12.81 8.33 10.74
C ARG A 9 -11.67 7.34 10.99
N ARG A 10 -11.98 6.05 10.87
CA ARG A 10 -11.02 4.97 11.09
C ARG A 10 -10.37 4.51 9.78
N VAL A 11 -9.07 4.30 9.82
CA VAL A 11 -8.27 3.79 8.70
C VAL A 11 -7.48 2.55 9.12
N LEU A 12 -7.58 1.48 8.35
CA LEU A 12 -6.74 0.30 8.50
C LEU A 12 -5.46 0.47 7.66
N VAL A 13 -4.30 0.25 8.27
CA VAL A 13 -3.01 0.18 7.57
C VAL A 13 -2.40 -1.21 7.78
N THR A 14 -2.34 -2.03 6.72
CA THR A 14 -1.67 -3.33 6.80
C THR A 14 -0.16 -3.17 6.66
N GLY A 15 0.62 -3.85 7.51
CA GLY A 15 2.07 -3.67 7.56
C GLY A 15 2.47 -2.27 8.04
N GLY A 16 1.70 -1.72 8.99
CA GLY A 16 1.83 -0.35 9.48
C GLY A 16 2.90 -0.11 10.54
N SER A 17 3.65 -1.14 10.94
CA SER A 17 4.64 -1.04 12.03
C SER A 17 6.05 -0.67 11.56
N SER A 18 6.30 -0.60 10.26
CA SER A 18 7.62 -0.27 9.73
C SER A 18 7.58 0.40 8.34
N GLY A 19 8.65 1.07 7.96
CA GLY A 19 8.89 1.60 6.62
C GLY A 19 7.75 2.47 6.09
N ILE A 20 7.30 2.20 4.87
CA ILE A 20 6.23 2.98 4.21
C ILE A 20 4.92 2.92 5.01
N GLY A 21 4.55 1.74 5.53
CA GLY A 21 3.32 1.59 6.30
C GLY A 21 3.31 2.42 7.57
N ALA A 22 4.42 2.47 8.31
CA ALA A 22 4.56 3.28 9.51
C ALA A 22 4.45 4.78 9.22
N ALA A 23 5.11 5.25 8.15
CA ALA A 23 5.01 6.64 7.72
C ALA A 23 3.57 7.03 7.31
N ILE A 24 2.86 6.12 6.63
CA ILE A 24 1.45 6.33 6.28
C ILE A 24 0.59 6.36 7.55
N ALA A 25 0.78 5.42 8.47
CA ALA A 25 0.04 5.36 9.73
C ALA A 25 0.24 6.64 10.55
N GLU A 26 1.47 7.12 10.65
CA GLU A 26 1.79 8.36 11.34
C GLU A 26 1.15 9.59 10.65
N ARG A 27 1.23 9.66 9.32
CA ARG A 27 0.58 10.74 8.58
C ARG A 27 -0.94 10.73 8.77
N CYS A 28 -1.58 9.57 8.77
CA CYS A 28 -3.01 9.45 9.04
C CYS A 28 -3.39 9.97 10.44
N ARG A 29 -2.57 9.69 11.48
CA ARG A 29 -2.77 10.25 12.84
C ARG A 29 -2.66 11.77 12.84
N GLN A 30 -1.67 12.34 12.17
CA GLN A 30 -1.49 13.78 12.02
C GLN A 30 -2.67 14.44 11.31
N ASP A 31 -3.29 13.75 10.36
CA ASP A 31 -4.49 14.21 9.65
C ASP A 31 -5.79 13.96 10.46
N GLY A 32 -5.70 13.50 11.73
CA GLY A 32 -6.84 13.32 12.64
C GLY A 32 -7.64 12.04 12.44
N LEU A 33 -7.09 11.05 11.73
CA LEU A 33 -7.72 9.74 11.58
C LEU A 33 -7.37 8.82 12.76
N GLU A 34 -8.31 7.98 13.15
CA GLU A 34 -8.04 6.85 14.06
C GLU A 34 -7.41 5.71 13.25
N VAL A 35 -6.17 5.38 13.57
CA VAL A 35 -5.38 4.39 12.83
C VAL A 35 -5.40 3.04 13.50
N VAL A 36 -5.90 2.04 12.78
CA VAL A 36 -5.78 0.62 13.14
C VAL A 36 -4.64 0.02 12.32
N VAL A 37 -3.70 -0.64 12.98
CA VAL A 37 -2.58 -1.33 12.33
C VAL A 37 -2.75 -2.83 12.50
N ILE A 38 -2.64 -3.58 11.41
CA ILE A 38 -2.47 -5.04 11.43
C ILE A 38 -1.09 -5.34 10.86
N ASP A 39 -0.24 -5.98 11.65
CA ASP A 39 1.11 -6.36 11.26
C ASP A 39 1.53 -7.64 12.02
N ARG A 40 2.61 -8.28 11.62
CA ARG A 40 3.22 -9.39 12.36
C ARG A 40 4.12 -8.95 13.52
N ILE A 41 4.39 -7.65 13.63
CA ILE A 41 5.24 -7.02 14.66
C ILE A 41 4.61 -5.70 15.12
N GLY A 42 5.09 -5.17 16.24
CA GLY A 42 4.69 -3.86 16.78
C GLY A 42 3.53 -3.94 17.75
N ASP A 43 2.92 -2.80 18.06
CA ASP A 43 1.90 -2.64 19.12
C ASP A 43 0.46 -2.70 18.57
N GLY A 44 0.28 -2.95 17.28
CA GLY A 44 -1.03 -3.11 16.65
C GLY A 44 -1.61 -4.51 16.84
N ILE A 45 -2.65 -4.85 16.06
CA ILE A 45 -3.20 -6.20 16.00
C ILE A 45 -2.17 -7.10 15.31
N LEU A 46 -1.71 -8.12 16.04
CA LEU A 46 -0.68 -9.03 15.54
C LEU A 46 -1.30 -10.16 14.70
N ALA A 47 -0.90 -10.27 13.43
CA ALA A 47 -1.37 -11.32 12.54
C ALA A 47 -0.38 -11.65 11.44
N ASP A 48 -0.35 -12.91 11.01
CA ASP A 48 0.25 -13.32 9.75
C ASP A 48 -0.74 -13.13 8.60
N LEU A 49 -0.59 -12.04 7.87
CA LEU A 49 -1.47 -11.71 6.74
C LEU A 49 -1.23 -12.61 5.51
N SER A 50 -0.27 -13.52 5.53
CA SER A 50 -0.15 -14.60 4.55
C SER A 50 -1.05 -15.81 4.86
N ASP A 51 -1.64 -15.88 6.06
CA ASP A 51 -2.61 -16.88 6.48
C ASP A 51 -4.03 -16.30 6.45
N THR A 52 -4.96 -17.04 5.87
CA THR A 52 -6.35 -16.57 5.68
C THR A 52 -7.12 -16.49 6.99
N ALA A 53 -6.93 -17.49 7.88
CA ALA A 53 -7.65 -17.53 9.15
C ALA A 53 -7.12 -16.47 10.13
N SER A 54 -5.78 -16.33 10.22
CA SER A 54 -5.14 -15.27 10.99
C SER A 54 -5.59 -13.88 10.52
N THR A 55 -5.67 -13.67 9.19
CA THR A 55 -6.17 -12.42 8.61
C THR A 55 -7.64 -12.17 8.97
N ALA A 56 -8.50 -13.20 8.90
CA ALA A 56 -9.92 -13.06 9.24
C ALA A 56 -10.11 -12.65 10.70
N GLN A 57 -9.44 -13.33 11.64
CA GLN A 57 -9.52 -13.01 13.06
C GLN A 57 -9.05 -11.57 13.34
N ALA A 58 -7.92 -11.16 12.78
CA ALA A 58 -7.41 -9.81 12.97
C ALA A 58 -8.36 -8.72 12.41
N LEU A 59 -9.12 -9.03 11.36
CA LEU A 59 -10.12 -8.12 10.83
C LEU A 59 -11.37 -8.05 11.72
N GLU A 60 -11.80 -9.16 12.33
CA GLU A 60 -12.86 -9.16 13.34
C GLU A 60 -12.45 -8.29 14.53
N ASP A 61 -11.25 -8.49 15.09
CA ASP A 61 -10.71 -7.70 16.21
C ASP A 61 -10.63 -6.20 15.83
N ALA A 62 -10.20 -5.89 14.60
CA ALA A 62 -10.13 -4.51 14.11
C ALA A 62 -11.50 -3.83 14.04
N LEU A 63 -12.56 -4.59 13.72
CA LEU A 63 -13.91 -4.07 13.56
C LEU A 63 -14.68 -3.95 14.88
N GLU A 64 -14.21 -4.54 15.99
CA GLU A 64 -14.83 -4.37 17.33
C GLU A 64 -14.95 -2.90 17.75
N GLY A 65 -13.98 -2.05 17.35
CA GLY A 65 -14.00 -0.60 17.58
C GLY A 65 -14.95 0.19 16.66
N GLY A 66 -15.74 -0.48 15.83
CA GLY A 66 -16.67 0.13 14.89
C GLY A 66 -16.19 0.10 13.43
N PRO A 67 -16.96 0.68 12.50
CA PRO A 67 -16.68 0.61 11.07
C PRO A 67 -15.37 1.30 10.71
N ILE A 68 -14.62 0.66 9.81
CA ILE A 68 -13.40 1.22 9.21
C ILE A 68 -13.74 1.59 7.77
N THR A 69 -13.68 2.87 7.45
CA THR A 69 -14.09 3.40 6.15
C THR A 69 -12.92 3.73 5.22
N SER A 70 -11.69 3.51 5.67
CA SER A 70 -10.51 3.70 4.83
C SER A 70 -9.50 2.57 5.04
N ILE A 71 -8.82 2.17 3.98
CA ILE A 71 -7.77 1.14 4.05
C ILE A 71 -6.55 1.50 3.21
N VAL A 72 -5.38 1.22 3.76
CA VAL A 72 -4.12 1.21 3.03
C VAL A 72 -3.59 -0.23 3.00
N ASN A 73 -3.74 -0.89 1.85
CA ASN A 73 -3.18 -2.19 1.57
C ASN A 73 -1.68 -2.04 1.27
N ASN A 74 -0.84 -2.10 2.30
CA ASN A 74 0.59 -1.84 2.18
C ASN A 74 1.44 -3.10 2.34
N VAL A 75 1.01 -4.09 3.15
CA VAL A 75 1.81 -5.29 3.38
C VAL A 75 2.29 -5.95 2.08
N GLY A 76 3.50 -6.47 2.10
CA GLY A 76 4.03 -7.22 0.97
C GLY A 76 5.49 -7.64 1.15
N ALA A 77 5.86 -8.68 0.42
CA ALA A 77 7.22 -9.21 0.40
C ALA A 77 7.73 -9.40 -1.02
N VAL A 78 9.04 -9.38 -1.16
CA VAL A 78 9.77 -9.63 -2.41
C VAL A 78 10.44 -10.99 -2.32
N PHE A 79 10.23 -11.82 -3.34
CA PHE A 79 10.92 -13.07 -3.55
C PHE A 79 11.77 -12.95 -4.83
N PRO A 80 13.08 -12.63 -4.71
CA PRO A 80 13.94 -12.43 -5.87
C PRO A 80 14.27 -13.76 -6.54
N GLY A 81 14.16 -13.82 -7.86
CA GLY A 81 14.53 -14.97 -8.65
C GLY A 81 14.56 -14.61 -10.14
N SER A 82 15.43 -15.25 -10.92
CA SER A 82 15.42 -15.13 -12.38
C SER A 82 14.14 -15.74 -12.96
N ALA A 83 13.84 -15.48 -14.21
CA ALA A 83 12.68 -16.08 -14.88
C ALA A 83 12.74 -17.61 -14.90
N GLU A 84 13.95 -18.17 -14.93
CA GLU A 84 14.21 -19.61 -14.97
C GLU A 84 14.15 -20.28 -13.58
N GLU A 85 14.53 -19.54 -12.52
CA GLU A 85 14.70 -20.07 -11.16
C GLU A 85 13.53 -19.76 -10.21
N GLN A 86 12.65 -18.79 -10.57
CA GLN A 86 11.54 -18.41 -9.72
C GLN A 86 10.60 -19.59 -9.49
N SER A 87 10.53 -20.09 -8.27
CA SER A 87 9.69 -21.25 -7.94
C SER A 87 8.20 -20.90 -7.90
N LEU A 88 7.35 -21.88 -8.18
CA LEU A 88 5.89 -21.74 -8.05
C LEU A 88 5.46 -21.58 -6.59
N ASP A 89 6.23 -22.11 -5.64
CA ASP A 89 5.98 -21.89 -4.20
C ASP A 89 6.18 -20.43 -3.83
N GLU A 90 7.26 -19.79 -4.28
CA GLU A 90 7.49 -18.37 -4.06
C GLU A 90 6.42 -17.49 -4.73
N LEU A 91 5.95 -17.87 -5.91
CA LEU A 91 4.82 -17.20 -6.56
C LEU A 91 3.55 -17.30 -5.70
N THR A 92 3.25 -18.48 -5.18
CA THR A 92 2.10 -18.74 -4.31
C THR A 92 2.20 -17.92 -3.01
N ARG A 93 3.36 -17.88 -2.38
CA ARG A 93 3.62 -17.08 -1.19
C ARG A 93 3.51 -15.57 -1.47
N ALA A 94 4.04 -15.12 -2.60
CA ALA A 94 3.92 -13.73 -3.04
C ALA A 94 2.45 -13.38 -3.29
N TRP A 95 1.70 -14.24 -3.95
CA TRP A 95 0.26 -14.05 -4.19
C TRP A 95 -0.52 -13.97 -2.88
N ALA A 96 -0.27 -14.89 -1.95
CA ALA A 96 -0.95 -14.92 -0.66
C ALA A 96 -0.78 -13.62 0.12
N LEU A 97 0.45 -13.13 0.25
CA LEU A 97 0.76 -11.95 1.04
C LEU A 97 0.51 -10.62 0.31
N ASN A 98 0.88 -10.52 -0.98
CA ASN A 98 0.84 -9.24 -1.69
C ASN A 98 -0.53 -8.95 -2.33
N LEU A 99 -1.30 -9.96 -2.71
CA LEU A 99 -2.53 -9.79 -3.50
C LEU A 99 -3.78 -10.28 -2.76
N ARG A 100 -3.81 -11.57 -2.36
CA ARG A 100 -4.96 -12.14 -1.66
C ARG A 100 -5.27 -11.39 -0.37
N CYS A 101 -4.25 -11.09 0.44
CA CYS A 101 -4.40 -10.32 1.68
C CYS A 101 -5.12 -8.98 1.42
N ALA A 102 -4.67 -8.21 0.42
CA ALA A 102 -5.31 -6.94 0.06
C ALA A 102 -6.78 -7.10 -0.32
N MET A 103 -7.11 -8.15 -1.06
CA MET A 103 -8.48 -8.50 -1.42
C MET A 103 -9.30 -8.85 -0.18
N GLN A 104 -8.80 -9.72 0.68
CA GLN A 104 -9.49 -10.17 1.90
C GLN A 104 -9.75 -9.01 2.86
N CYS A 105 -8.74 -8.17 3.12
CA CYS A 105 -8.89 -7.00 4.00
C CYS A 105 -9.91 -6.01 3.42
N THR A 106 -9.84 -5.71 2.13
CA THR A 106 -10.77 -4.78 1.49
C THR A 106 -12.20 -5.31 1.54
N GLN A 107 -12.42 -6.61 1.24
CA GLN A 107 -13.75 -7.24 1.29
C GLN A 107 -14.39 -7.15 2.67
N ALA A 108 -13.63 -7.37 3.75
CA ALA A 108 -14.14 -7.30 5.12
C ALA A 108 -14.65 -5.89 5.50
N LEU A 109 -14.06 -4.84 4.93
CA LEU A 109 -14.42 -3.44 5.23
C LEU A 109 -15.51 -2.88 4.31
N MET A 110 -15.77 -3.50 3.15
CA MET A 110 -16.74 -3.01 2.18
C MET A 110 -18.17 -2.80 2.74
N PRO A 111 -18.71 -3.67 3.61
CA PRO A 111 -20.03 -3.45 4.18
C PRO A 111 -20.15 -2.10 4.91
N GLY A 112 -19.23 -1.81 5.82
CA GLY A 112 -19.20 -0.55 6.55
C GLY A 112 -18.95 0.68 5.67
N MET A 113 -18.12 0.56 4.63
CA MET A 113 -17.92 1.62 3.64
C MET A 113 -19.21 1.90 2.85
N LYS A 114 -19.93 0.86 2.42
CA LYS A 114 -21.20 1.01 1.68
C LYS A 114 -22.31 1.61 2.55
N GLU A 115 -22.41 1.16 3.79
CA GLU A 115 -23.39 1.67 4.75
C GLU A 115 -23.17 3.16 5.05
N SER A 116 -21.90 3.58 5.17
CA SER A 116 -21.54 4.98 5.39
C SER A 116 -21.66 5.86 4.13
N GLY A 117 -21.85 5.29 2.93
CA GLY A 117 -21.78 6.01 1.66
C GLY A 117 -20.40 6.65 1.41
N PHE A 118 -19.35 6.16 2.07
CA PHE A 118 -18.00 6.69 2.01
C PHE A 118 -16.96 5.58 2.15
N GLY A 119 -15.95 5.59 1.28
CA GLY A 119 -14.80 4.69 1.42
C GLY A 119 -13.57 5.20 0.67
N ARG A 120 -12.39 4.88 1.21
CA ARG A 120 -11.09 5.16 0.57
C ARG A 120 -10.22 3.92 0.60
N ILE A 121 -9.93 3.38 -0.57
CA ILE A 121 -9.07 2.21 -0.74
C ILE A 121 -7.79 2.68 -1.42
N VAL A 122 -6.67 2.60 -0.71
CA VAL A 122 -5.33 2.91 -1.22
C VAL A 122 -4.50 1.63 -1.23
N THR A 123 -3.93 1.29 -2.37
CA THR A 123 -3.15 0.05 -2.52
C THR A 123 -1.71 0.37 -2.88
N ILE A 124 -0.77 -0.11 -2.08
CA ILE A 124 0.65 0.08 -2.34
C ILE A 124 1.15 -1.00 -3.31
N SER A 125 1.20 -0.62 -4.59
CA SER A 125 1.80 -1.40 -5.67
C SER A 125 3.33 -1.22 -5.69
N SER A 126 3.92 -1.07 -6.84
CA SER A 126 5.35 -0.81 -7.05
C SER A 126 5.60 -0.38 -8.49
N ARG A 127 6.67 0.39 -8.75
CA ARG A 127 7.16 0.57 -10.12
C ARG A 127 7.55 -0.76 -10.79
N ALA A 128 7.83 -1.81 -9.98
CA ALA A 128 8.13 -3.15 -10.52
C ALA A 128 6.94 -3.76 -11.26
N ALA A 129 5.72 -3.28 -11.08
CA ALA A 129 4.55 -3.66 -11.87
C ALA A 129 4.70 -3.37 -13.38
N LEU A 130 5.60 -2.44 -13.73
CA LEU A 130 5.95 -2.11 -15.13
C LEU A 130 7.08 -3.00 -15.69
N GLY A 131 7.61 -3.90 -14.89
CA GLY A 131 8.72 -4.78 -15.21
C GLY A 131 9.99 -4.41 -14.42
N LYS A 132 10.59 -5.43 -13.82
CA LYS A 132 11.89 -5.35 -13.17
C LYS A 132 12.52 -6.74 -13.14
N GLU A 133 13.79 -6.81 -13.50
CA GLU A 133 14.59 -8.04 -13.46
C GLU A 133 14.55 -8.72 -12.08
N LEU A 134 14.59 -10.02 -12.05
CA LEU A 134 14.58 -10.87 -10.85
C LEU A 134 13.35 -10.66 -9.95
N ARG A 135 12.18 -10.37 -10.53
CA ARG A 135 10.97 -9.99 -9.78
C ARG A 135 9.68 -10.59 -10.35
N SER A 136 9.74 -11.76 -11.01
CA SER A 136 8.57 -12.36 -11.67
C SER A 136 7.37 -12.49 -10.72
N ALA A 137 7.53 -13.11 -9.56
CA ALA A 137 6.48 -13.26 -8.55
C ALA A 137 6.02 -11.90 -7.96
N TYR A 138 6.96 -11.01 -7.68
CA TYR A 138 6.65 -9.70 -7.10
C TYR A 138 5.96 -8.78 -8.11
N ALA A 139 6.51 -8.67 -9.31
CA ALA A 139 5.97 -7.79 -10.36
C ALA A 139 4.54 -8.19 -10.76
N SER A 140 4.29 -9.50 -10.93
CA SER A 140 2.96 -10.02 -11.27
C SER A 140 1.92 -9.69 -10.20
N THR A 141 2.25 -9.89 -8.91
CA THR A 141 1.34 -9.55 -7.82
C THR A 141 1.11 -8.04 -7.69
N LYS A 142 2.13 -7.20 -7.86
CA LYS A 142 2.00 -5.75 -7.82
C LYS A 142 1.26 -5.18 -9.04
N ALA A 143 1.37 -5.80 -10.21
CA ALA A 143 0.52 -5.49 -11.37
C ALA A 143 -0.94 -5.94 -11.13
N GLY A 144 -1.15 -7.09 -10.52
CA GLY A 144 -2.48 -7.58 -10.11
C GLY A 144 -3.22 -6.62 -9.18
N LEU A 145 -2.51 -5.97 -8.24
CA LEU A 145 -3.08 -4.94 -7.37
C LEU A 145 -3.61 -3.72 -8.15
N ILE A 146 -2.94 -3.33 -9.23
CA ILE A 146 -3.43 -2.24 -10.12
C ILE A 146 -4.72 -2.69 -10.82
N GLY A 147 -4.79 -3.96 -11.25
CA GLY A 147 -6.00 -4.54 -11.81
C GLY A 147 -7.17 -4.52 -10.83
N LEU A 148 -6.96 -5.02 -9.60
CA LEU A 148 -7.98 -4.99 -8.53
C LEU A 148 -8.45 -3.55 -8.23
N THR A 149 -7.53 -2.60 -8.14
CA THR A 149 -7.85 -1.19 -7.90
C THR A 149 -8.83 -0.65 -8.94
N ARG A 150 -8.64 -0.98 -10.22
CA ARG A 150 -9.54 -0.55 -11.30
C ARG A 150 -10.91 -1.20 -11.22
N VAL A 151 -10.97 -2.49 -10.90
CA VAL A 151 -12.24 -3.21 -10.69
C VAL A 151 -13.02 -2.59 -9.53
N TRP A 152 -12.37 -2.37 -8.38
CA TRP A 152 -13.01 -1.75 -7.21
C TRP A 152 -13.49 -0.32 -7.50
N ALA A 153 -12.74 0.46 -8.27
CA ALA A 153 -13.15 1.80 -8.69
C ALA A 153 -14.46 1.78 -9.49
N LEU A 154 -14.63 0.80 -10.42
CA LEU A 154 -15.82 0.65 -11.23
C LEU A 154 -17.02 0.13 -10.43
N GLU A 155 -16.80 -0.88 -9.57
CA GLU A 155 -17.88 -1.53 -8.84
C GLU A 155 -18.39 -0.73 -7.63
N LEU A 156 -17.52 0.06 -7.01
CA LEU A 156 -17.81 0.71 -5.73
C LEU A 156 -18.04 2.22 -5.85
N GLY A 157 -17.77 2.81 -7.00
CA GLY A 157 -17.88 4.26 -7.21
C GLY A 157 -19.28 4.81 -6.91
N ALA A 158 -20.34 4.09 -7.31
CA ALA A 158 -21.73 4.49 -7.03
C ALA A 158 -22.08 4.51 -5.52
N SER A 159 -21.26 3.84 -4.68
CA SER A 159 -21.39 3.84 -3.22
C SER A 159 -20.54 4.90 -2.53
N GLY A 160 -19.98 5.89 -3.26
CA GLY A 160 -19.12 6.93 -2.68
C GLY A 160 -17.71 6.45 -2.30
N ILE A 161 -17.30 5.27 -2.79
CA ILE A 161 -16.01 4.66 -2.48
C ILE A 161 -15.04 4.88 -3.64
N THR A 162 -13.84 5.38 -3.35
CA THR A 162 -12.76 5.47 -4.34
C THR A 162 -11.68 4.42 -4.07
N ALA A 163 -11.07 3.92 -5.13
CA ALA A 163 -9.96 2.98 -5.06
C ALA A 163 -8.81 3.46 -5.95
N ASN A 164 -7.63 3.66 -5.37
CA ASN A 164 -6.44 4.12 -6.07
C ASN A 164 -5.20 3.34 -5.66
N ALA A 165 -4.20 3.29 -6.53
CA ALA A 165 -2.93 2.62 -6.28
C ALA A 165 -1.78 3.63 -6.25
N ILE A 166 -0.77 3.34 -5.44
CA ILE A 166 0.51 4.04 -5.42
C ILE A 166 1.58 3.06 -5.89
N GLY A 167 2.43 3.47 -6.81
CA GLY A 167 3.58 2.72 -7.29
C GLY A 167 4.89 3.35 -6.81
N PRO A 168 5.40 2.99 -5.61
CA PRO A 168 6.67 3.53 -5.13
C PRO A 168 7.83 3.13 -6.03
N GLY A 169 8.77 4.07 -6.18
CA GLY A 169 10.08 3.84 -6.77
C GLY A 169 11.10 3.33 -5.75
N PRO A 170 12.37 3.71 -5.89
CA PRO A 170 13.40 3.43 -4.89
C PRO A 170 13.17 4.28 -3.63
N ILE A 171 12.69 3.65 -2.56
CA ILE A 171 12.42 4.29 -1.26
C ILE A 171 13.41 3.79 -0.22
N THR A 172 14.00 4.71 0.54
CA THR A 172 14.92 4.42 1.64
C THR A 172 14.13 3.90 2.85
N THR A 173 13.94 2.58 2.91
CA THR A 173 13.44 1.89 4.09
C THR A 173 14.60 1.21 4.80
N ASP A 174 14.45 0.83 6.07
CA ASP A 174 15.48 0.09 6.81
C ASP A 174 15.91 -1.18 6.07
N LEU A 175 14.95 -1.89 5.47
CA LEU A 175 15.22 -3.08 4.66
C LEU A 175 16.07 -2.74 3.42
N PHE A 176 15.77 -1.62 2.75
CA PHE A 176 16.54 -1.17 1.60
C PHE A 176 17.93 -0.69 2.01
N ALA A 177 18.05 0.09 3.08
CA ALA A 177 19.30 0.63 3.58
C ALA A 177 20.27 -0.50 4.00
N LYS A 178 19.77 -1.55 4.66
CA LYS A 178 20.57 -2.74 5.01
C LYS A 178 21.15 -3.45 3.77
N ALA A 179 20.39 -3.51 2.67
CA ALA A 179 20.80 -4.17 1.44
C ALA A 179 21.64 -3.27 0.50
N ASN A 180 21.60 -1.95 0.70
CA ASN A 180 22.22 -0.94 -0.15
C ASN A 180 22.81 0.18 0.72
N PRO A 181 24.03 0.02 1.27
CA PRO A 181 24.71 1.07 2.01
C PRO A 181 24.82 2.38 1.21
N SER A 182 24.68 3.52 1.87
CA SER A 182 24.56 4.85 1.22
C SER A 182 25.76 5.22 0.35
N ASP A 183 26.95 4.74 0.71
CA ASP A 183 28.23 5.01 0.05
C ASP A 183 28.59 4.00 -1.04
N SER A 184 27.77 2.96 -1.23
CA SER A 184 28.06 1.92 -2.21
C SER A 184 27.94 2.43 -3.66
N PRO A 185 28.77 1.95 -4.59
CA PRO A 185 28.65 2.29 -6.02
C PRO A 185 27.28 1.95 -6.59
N ARG A 186 26.65 0.89 -6.10
CA ARG A 186 25.32 0.47 -6.49
C ARG A 186 24.24 1.49 -6.08
N THR A 187 24.33 2.02 -4.87
CA THR A 187 23.38 3.04 -4.38
C THR A 187 23.53 4.32 -5.17
N ARG A 188 24.77 4.74 -5.48
CA ARG A 188 25.04 5.90 -6.36
C ARG A 188 24.44 5.71 -7.74
N ALA A 189 24.66 4.56 -8.37
CA ALA A 189 24.06 4.26 -9.69
C ALA A 189 22.53 4.28 -9.67
N ILE A 190 21.89 3.83 -8.57
CA ILE A 190 20.44 3.95 -8.41
C ILE A 190 20.03 5.43 -8.36
N ILE A 191 20.70 6.26 -7.55
CA ILE A 191 20.41 7.69 -7.41
C ILE A 191 20.61 8.43 -8.74
N ASP A 192 21.69 8.12 -9.46
CA ASP A 192 22.00 8.70 -10.76
C ASP A 192 20.94 8.39 -11.82
N GLY A 193 20.27 7.24 -11.69
CA GLY A 193 19.14 6.84 -12.54
C GLY A 193 17.80 7.50 -12.16
N ILE A 194 17.72 8.24 -11.06
CA ILE A 194 16.50 8.93 -10.61
C ILE A 194 16.55 10.38 -11.12
N PRO A 195 15.60 10.83 -11.94
CA PRO A 195 15.59 12.22 -12.46
C PRO A 195 15.69 13.30 -11.37
N VAL A 196 15.02 13.13 -10.22
CA VAL A 196 15.11 14.09 -9.09
C VAL A 196 16.38 13.93 -8.24
N ARG A 197 17.31 13.03 -8.64
CA ARG A 197 18.65 12.87 -8.05
C ARG A 197 18.68 12.58 -6.54
N ARG A 198 17.63 11.97 -6.01
CA ARG A 198 17.59 11.46 -4.64
C ARG A 198 16.75 10.19 -4.55
N MET A 199 17.02 9.40 -3.54
CA MET A 199 16.07 8.35 -3.12
C MET A 199 14.79 8.99 -2.59
N GLY A 200 13.66 8.32 -2.78
CA GLY A 200 12.45 8.66 -2.06
C GLY A 200 12.53 8.22 -0.59
N THR A 201 11.70 8.84 0.24
CA THR A 201 11.51 8.46 1.64
C THR A 201 10.12 7.85 1.85
N PRO A 202 9.89 7.12 2.96
CA PRO A 202 8.55 6.67 3.33
C PRO A 202 7.52 7.81 3.36
N GLU A 203 7.94 9.01 3.78
CA GLU A 203 7.09 10.20 3.86
C GLU A 203 6.66 10.71 2.48
N ASP A 204 7.51 10.58 1.44
CA ASP A 204 7.12 10.90 0.06
C ASP A 204 5.91 10.05 -0.37
N VAL A 205 5.87 8.77 0.06
CA VAL A 205 4.75 7.86 -0.23
C VAL A 205 3.54 8.17 0.65
N ALA A 206 3.77 8.51 1.92
CA ALA A 206 2.72 8.87 2.87
C ALA A 206 1.94 10.13 2.42
N GLN A 207 2.61 11.11 1.82
CA GLN A 207 1.94 12.29 1.23
C GLN A 207 0.97 11.90 0.11
N ALA A 208 1.36 10.97 -0.77
CA ALA A 208 0.49 10.47 -1.83
C ALA A 208 -0.69 9.66 -1.28
N ALA A 209 -0.47 8.87 -0.23
CA ALA A 209 -1.53 8.14 0.46
C ALA A 209 -2.53 9.09 1.11
N ALA A 210 -2.06 10.13 1.81
CA ALA A 210 -2.90 11.16 2.41
C ALA A 210 -3.79 11.86 1.38
N TYR A 211 -3.26 12.17 0.20
CA TYR A 211 -4.04 12.73 -0.89
C TYR A 211 -5.21 11.82 -1.30
N PHE A 212 -4.99 10.51 -1.48
CA PHE A 212 -6.05 9.58 -1.86
C PHE A 212 -7.03 9.26 -0.71
N LEU A 213 -6.62 9.43 0.54
CA LEU A 213 -7.47 9.25 1.73
C LEU A 213 -8.34 10.47 2.05
N ASP A 214 -8.00 11.64 1.49
CA ASP A 214 -8.73 12.89 1.69
C ASP A 214 -10.16 12.80 1.10
N GLU A 215 -11.14 13.35 1.80
CA GLU A 215 -12.53 13.45 1.32
C GLU A 215 -12.64 14.24 0.01
N ARG A 216 -11.83 15.29 -0.10
CA ARG A 216 -11.79 16.18 -1.27
C ARG A 216 -11.28 15.50 -2.54
N ALA A 217 -10.58 14.36 -2.42
CA ALA A 217 -10.14 13.54 -3.54
C ALA A 217 -11.25 12.60 -4.10
N GLY A 218 -12.51 12.83 -3.75
CA GLY A 218 -13.64 11.96 -4.10
C GLY A 218 -13.92 11.78 -5.60
N PHE A 219 -13.32 12.60 -6.47
CA PHE A 219 -13.45 12.45 -7.94
C PHE A 219 -12.24 11.75 -8.58
N VAL A 220 -11.30 11.27 -7.76
CA VAL A 220 -10.11 10.53 -8.21
C VAL A 220 -10.26 9.06 -7.83
N THR A 221 -10.50 8.20 -8.81
CA THR A 221 -10.63 6.75 -8.61
C THR A 221 -10.06 5.96 -9.79
N GLY A 222 -9.61 4.74 -9.56
CA GLY A 222 -9.01 3.85 -10.56
C GLY A 222 -7.61 4.24 -11.00
N GLN A 223 -6.97 5.23 -10.36
CA GLN A 223 -5.70 5.78 -10.77
C GLN A 223 -4.53 5.05 -10.13
N THR A 224 -3.39 5.11 -10.83
CA THR A 224 -2.10 4.67 -10.30
C THR A 224 -1.14 5.85 -10.32
N LEU A 225 -0.72 6.30 -9.13
CA LEU A 225 0.26 7.36 -8.98
C LEU A 225 1.64 6.78 -8.68
N TYR A 226 2.61 6.99 -9.57
CA TYR A 226 3.99 6.58 -9.33
C TYR A 226 4.73 7.64 -8.53
N VAL A 227 5.10 7.29 -7.30
CA VAL A 227 5.95 8.07 -6.40
C VAL A 227 7.38 7.56 -6.55
N CYS A 228 8.06 7.98 -7.60
CA CYS A 228 9.30 7.34 -8.06
C CYS A 228 10.41 8.30 -8.48
N GLY A 229 10.24 9.61 -8.26
CA GLY A 229 11.23 10.60 -8.68
C GLY A 229 11.43 10.69 -10.20
N GLY A 230 10.44 10.25 -11.00
CA GLY A 230 10.47 10.29 -12.46
C GLY A 230 11.02 9.04 -13.15
N VAL A 231 11.44 7.99 -12.41
CA VAL A 231 12.05 6.77 -13.00
C VAL A 231 11.13 6.06 -13.99
N THR A 232 9.81 6.23 -13.90
CA THR A 232 8.83 5.57 -14.77
C THR A 232 8.35 6.41 -15.94
N VAL A 233 8.81 7.65 -16.08
CA VAL A 233 8.31 8.59 -17.11
C VAL A 233 8.98 8.37 -18.46
N GLY A 234 10.19 7.85 -18.49
CA GLY A 234 10.98 7.59 -19.69
C GLY A 234 12.47 7.60 -19.40
N THR A 235 13.29 7.49 -20.44
CA THR A 235 14.73 7.71 -20.32
C THR A 235 15.01 9.20 -20.26
N ALA A 236 15.84 9.63 -19.30
CA ALA A 236 16.34 10.99 -19.30
C ALA A 236 17.10 11.24 -20.62
N ALA A 237 16.95 12.43 -21.20
CA ALA A 237 17.72 12.82 -22.37
C ALA A 237 19.22 12.70 -22.06
N ILE A 238 19.94 12.12 -22.99
CA ILE A 238 21.40 11.98 -22.98
C ILE A 238 22.03 13.36 -23.19
#